data_3feb5fbccf59d2fbfc6dc40a6a3cb950
#
_entry.id   3feb5fbccf59d2fbfc6dc40a6a3cb950
#
_cell.length_a   1.000
_cell.length_b   1.000
_cell.length_c   1.000
_cell.angle_alpha   90.00
_cell.angle_beta   90.00
_cell.angle_gamma   90.00
#
_symmetry.space_group_name_H-M   'P 1'
#
loop_
_entity.id
_entity.type
_entity.pdbx_description
1 polymer ?
#
loop_
_entity_poly.entity_id
_entity_poly.type
_entity_poly.pdbx_seq_one_letter_code
_entity_poly.pdbx_strand_id
1 'polypeptide(L)'
;MSFRSPFDFLRDRRRILRLPHAKPSAKAIYHAWLQLQRHPKANYEKPLSIELGETIIHAQTWWELDFLFQEIFLGNEYLVKLPRRDPLIVDCGANIGCATLYFKLHYPDARIIAIEPNPFCFEMLKKNVEVNGLKNVSLLQAACANSPGTTTFHVNTTFSPMSSALGNRDSKNKTVPVEVRLVKLSDSIHEDVDLLKLDIEGGEWEVFADLVASGKLARIHRMAIEYHHRFGTTEVKMSRFLKILEDAGYTYSLGVDMKAERRFMGIFQDVMIYAVKLGMEDKA
;
A
#
# COMPACT_ATOMS: atom_id res chain seq x y z
N MET A 1 14.49 14.40 -8.10
CA MET A 1 14.18 13.11 -8.77
C MET A 1 15.11 12.93 -9.95
N SER A 2 15.90 11.86 -9.98
CA SER A 2 16.88 11.58 -11.03
C SER A 2 16.16 11.05 -12.27
N PHE A 3 16.42 11.63 -13.45
CA PHE A 3 15.98 11.09 -14.72
C PHE A 3 16.51 9.66 -14.88
N ARG A 4 15.62 8.72 -15.22
CA ARG A 4 16.00 7.32 -15.49
C ARG A 4 16.96 7.28 -16.67
N SER A 5 18.09 6.61 -16.44
CA SER A 5 19.07 6.40 -17.50
C SER A 5 18.59 5.30 -18.47
N PRO A 6 19.13 5.22 -19.71
CA PRO A 6 18.88 4.08 -20.60
C PRO A 6 19.21 2.72 -19.98
N PHE A 7 20.14 2.69 -19.02
CA PHE A 7 20.49 1.48 -18.27
C PHE A 7 19.39 1.05 -17.30
N ASP A 8 18.67 2.02 -16.67
CA ASP A 8 17.52 1.72 -15.82
C ASP A 8 16.39 1.11 -16.65
N PHE A 9 16.14 1.64 -17.83
CA PHE A 9 15.17 1.08 -18.78
C PHE A 9 15.47 -0.38 -19.13
N LEU A 10 16.72 -0.70 -19.47
CA LEU A 10 17.13 -2.07 -19.82
C LEU A 10 17.06 -3.02 -18.62
N ARG A 11 17.39 -2.52 -17.42
CA ARG A 11 17.29 -3.29 -16.17
C ARG A 11 15.83 -3.63 -15.87
N ASP A 12 14.94 -2.64 -15.91
CA ASP A 12 13.52 -2.80 -15.62
C ASP A 12 12.85 -3.74 -16.64
N ARG A 13 13.16 -3.57 -17.93
CA ARG A 13 12.73 -4.52 -18.98
C ARG A 13 13.15 -5.96 -18.68
N ARG A 14 14.40 -6.18 -18.27
CA ARG A 14 14.89 -7.52 -17.93
C ARG A 14 14.21 -8.08 -16.70
N ARG A 15 13.94 -7.24 -15.70
CA ARG A 15 13.20 -7.61 -14.49
C ARG A 15 11.77 -8.03 -14.82
N ILE A 16 11.04 -7.22 -15.59
CA ILE A 16 9.66 -7.51 -16.02
C ILE A 16 9.57 -8.84 -16.76
N LEU A 17 10.47 -9.08 -17.72
CA LEU A 17 10.47 -10.31 -18.53
C LEU A 17 10.84 -11.57 -17.72
N ARG A 18 11.35 -11.43 -16.52
CA ARG A 18 11.70 -12.53 -15.60
C ARG A 18 10.67 -12.71 -14.47
N LEU A 19 9.62 -11.90 -14.41
CA LEU A 19 8.56 -12.09 -13.42
C LEU A 19 7.97 -13.50 -13.59
N PRO A 20 7.75 -14.23 -12.49
CA PRO A 20 7.11 -15.54 -12.55
C PRO A 20 5.73 -15.39 -13.21
N HIS A 21 5.22 -16.48 -13.82
CA HIS A 21 3.95 -16.53 -14.54
C HIS A 21 2.75 -16.30 -13.60
N ALA A 22 2.67 -15.08 -13.08
CA ALA A 22 1.56 -14.59 -12.25
C ALA A 22 0.65 -13.69 -13.10
N LYS A 23 -0.56 -13.48 -12.66
CA LYS A 23 -1.42 -12.41 -13.18
C LYS A 23 -1.03 -11.09 -12.46
N PRO A 24 -0.90 -9.96 -13.14
CA PRO A 24 -0.97 -9.80 -14.61
C PRO A 24 0.25 -10.41 -15.31
N SER A 25 0.09 -10.79 -16.58
CA SER A 25 1.21 -11.38 -17.35
C SER A 25 2.37 -10.40 -17.49
N ALA A 26 3.60 -10.89 -17.58
CA ALA A 26 4.79 -10.06 -17.83
C ALA A 26 4.64 -9.15 -19.06
N LYS A 27 3.93 -9.63 -20.09
CA LYS A 27 3.61 -8.83 -21.29
C LYS A 27 2.70 -7.65 -20.98
N ALA A 28 1.65 -7.85 -20.18
CA ALA A 28 0.73 -6.79 -19.77
C ALA A 28 1.46 -5.73 -18.92
N ILE A 29 2.26 -6.18 -17.95
CA ILE A 29 3.09 -5.27 -17.11
C ILE A 29 4.05 -4.47 -18.00
N TYR A 30 4.71 -5.11 -18.97
CA TYR A 30 5.63 -4.42 -19.87
C TYR A 30 4.93 -3.36 -20.73
N HIS A 31 3.74 -3.65 -21.26
CA HIS A 31 2.98 -2.69 -22.04
C HIS A 31 2.51 -1.50 -21.19
N ALA A 32 1.99 -1.76 -19.99
CA ALA A 32 1.59 -0.72 -19.05
C ALA A 32 2.78 0.19 -18.67
N TRP A 33 3.93 -0.42 -18.36
CA TRP A 33 5.16 0.31 -18.10
C TRP A 33 5.60 1.18 -19.28
N LEU A 34 5.49 0.68 -20.54
CA LEU A 34 5.80 1.48 -21.73
C LEU A 34 4.85 2.68 -21.88
N GLN A 35 3.57 2.55 -21.52
CA GLN A 35 2.63 3.68 -21.54
C GLN A 35 3.12 4.78 -20.58
N LEU A 36 3.54 4.40 -19.36
CA LEU A 36 4.12 5.34 -18.39
C LEU A 36 5.40 6.01 -18.91
N GLN A 37 6.33 5.23 -19.47
CA GLN A 37 7.60 5.77 -19.96
C GLN A 37 7.44 6.71 -21.17
N ARG A 38 6.38 6.54 -21.96
CA ARG A 38 6.07 7.36 -23.13
C ARG A 38 5.16 8.55 -22.83
N HIS A 39 4.66 8.65 -21.60
CA HIS A 39 3.77 9.75 -21.23
C HIS A 39 4.48 11.11 -21.36
N PRO A 40 3.87 12.11 -22.02
CA PRO A 40 4.51 13.40 -22.24
C PRO A 40 4.79 14.14 -20.93
N LYS A 41 6.02 14.60 -20.70
CA LYS A 41 6.41 15.31 -19.48
C LYS A 41 5.55 16.54 -19.17
N ALA A 42 5.08 17.23 -20.20
CA ALA A 42 4.17 18.38 -20.07
C ALA A 42 2.82 18.03 -19.43
N ASN A 43 2.49 16.75 -19.31
CA ASN A 43 1.24 16.25 -18.76
C ASN A 43 1.41 15.49 -17.43
N TYR A 44 2.58 15.50 -16.80
CA TYR A 44 2.85 14.70 -15.59
C TYR A 44 1.96 15.08 -14.39
N GLU A 45 1.49 16.30 -14.32
CA GLU A 45 0.59 16.81 -13.27
C GLU A 45 -0.90 16.74 -13.67
N LYS A 46 -1.22 16.07 -14.77
CA LYS A 46 -2.59 15.91 -15.25
C LYS A 46 -3.09 14.50 -15.00
N PRO A 47 -4.41 14.33 -14.82
CA PRO A 47 -5.03 13.01 -14.74
C PRO A 47 -4.68 12.16 -15.97
N LEU A 48 -4.40 10.89 -15.73
CA LEU A 48 -4.06 9.93 -16.77
C LEU A 48 -4.69 8.58 -16.49
N SER A 49 -4.63 7.71 -17.48
CA SER A 49 -4.95 6.29 -17.35
C SER A 49 -3.98 5.44 -18.12
N ILE A 50 -3.74 4.22 -17.66
CA ILE A 50 -2.99 3.19 -18.38
C ILE A 50 -3.80 1.90 -18.43
N GLU A 51 -3.47 1.06 -19.41
CA GLU A 51 -4.03 -0.29 -19.55
C GLU A 51 -3.01 -1.32 -19.08
N LEU A 52 -3.41 -2.15 -18.11
CA LEU A 52 -2.68 -3.29 -17.61
C LEU A 52 -3.42 -4.58 -18.02
N GLY A 53 -3.24 -5.01 -19.27
CA GLY A 53 -4.08 -6.04 -19.87
C GLY A 53 -5.53 -5.54 -20.02
N GLU A 54 -6.48 -6.21 -19.40
CA GLU A 54 -7.89 -5.81 -19.37
C GLU A 54 -8.22 -4.81 -18.25
N THR A 55 -7.27 -4.57 -17.34
CA THR A 55 -7.45 -3.67 -16.20
C THR A 55 -7.06 -2.25 -16.58
N ILE A 56 -7.93 -1.28 -16.29
CA ILE A 56 -7.66 0.15 -16.47
C ILE A 56 -7.28 0.76 -15.12
N ILE A 57 -6.17 1.49 -15.07
CA ILE A 57 -5.73 2.20 -13.88
C ILE A 57 -5.77 3.70 -14.15
N HIS A 58 -6.62 4.43 -13.40
CA HIS A 58 -6.66 5.89 -13.41
C HIS A 58 -5.85 6.45 -12.25
N ALA A 59 -5.18 7.58 -12.48
CA ALA A 59 -4.46 8.33 -11.47
C ALA A 59 -4.61 9.84 -11.69
N GLN A 60 -4.34 10.63 -10.66
CA GLN A 60 -4.39 12.09 -10.75
C GLN A 60 -3.13 12.66 -11.39
N THR A 61 -1.97 12.04 -11.15
CA THR A 61 -0.70 12.47 -11.70
C THR A 61 0.13 11.28 -12.19
N TRP A 62 1.03 11.56 -13.14
CA TRP A 62 1.99 10.57 -13.61
C TRP A 62 2.94 10.12 -12.48
N TRP A 63 3.35 11.04 -11.61
CA TRP A 63 4.27 10.77 -10.51
C TRP A 63 3.73 9.73 -9.53
N GLU A 64 2.46 9.89 -9.16
CA GLU A 64 1.75 8.95 -8.30
C GLU A 64 1.67 7.56 -8.94
N LEU A 65 1.23 7.50 -10.19
CA LEU A 65 1.05 6.22 -10.86
C LEU A 65 2.37 5.51 -11.16
N ASP A 66 3.42 6.24 -11.59
CA ASP A 66 4.74 5.65 -11.85
C ASP A 66 5.35 5.08 -10.57
N PHE A 67 5.20 5.78 -9.43
CA PHE A 67 5.66 5.32 -8.12
C PHE A 67 4.94 4.03 -7.70
N LEU A 68 3.61 4.08 -7.60
CA LEU A 68 2.80 2.93 -7.20
C LEU A 68 2.95 1.73 -8.15
N PHE A 69 3.11 1.99 -9.44
CA PHE A 69 3.34 0.94 -10.42
C PHE A 69 4.67 0.22 -10.21
N GLN A 70 5.72 0.97 -9.86
CA GLN A 70 7.02 0.38 -9.59
C GLN A 70 7.04 -0.48 -8.33
N GLU A 71 6.43 -0.03 -7.25
CA GLU A 71 6.39 -0.78 -5.99
C GLU A 71 5.48 -2.01 -6.12
N ILE A 72 4.26 -1.82 -6.57
CA ILE A 72 3.24 -2.84 -6.51
C ILE A 72 3.38 -3.85 -7.67
N PHE A 73 3.48 -3.37 -8.92
CA PHE A 73 3.47 -4.28 -10.08
C PHE A 73 4.85 -4.73 -10.54
N LEU A 74 5.89 -3.91 -10.35
CA LEU A 74 7.28 -4.31 -10.67
C LEU A 74 7.99 -4.86 -9.44
N GLY A 75 7.75 -4.28 -8.27
CA GLY A 75 8.29 -4.70 -6.97
C GLY A 75 7.67 -5.98 -6.46
N ASN A 76 6.39 -6.21 -6.77
CA ASN A 76 5.56 -7.25 -6.17
C ASN A 76 5.52 -7.12 -4.64
N GLU A 77 5.49 -5.90 -4.15
CA GLU A 77 5.63 -5.60 -2.72
C GLU A 77 4.55 -6.27 -1.87
N TYR A 78 3.33 -6.39 -2.40
CA TYR A 78 2.22 -7.06 -1.72
C TYR A 78 1.94 -8.47 -2.22
N LEU A 79 2.94 -9.13 -2.88
CA LEU A 79 2.77 -10.51 -3.33
C LEU A 79 2.86 -11.46 -2.14
N VAL A 80 1.69 -11.86 -1.66
CA VAL A 80 1.54 -12.84 -0.59
C VAL A 80 0.71 -14.00 -1.11
N LYS A 81 1.22 -15.24 -0.97
CA LYS A 81 0.44 -16.44 -1.31
C LYS A 81 -0.61 -16.70 -0.27
N LEU A 82 -1.88 -16.76 -0.70
CA LEU A 82 -3.01 -17.02 0.17
C LEU A 82 -3.59 -18.42 -0.13
N PRO A 83 -4.04 -19.16 0.90
CA PRO A 83 -4.47 -20.55 0.75
C PRO A 83 -5.84 -20.69 0.10
N ARG A 84 -6.65 -19.62 0.13
CA ARG A 84 -8.04 -19.62 -0.39
C ARG A 84 -8.13 -18.92 -1.73
N ARG A 85 -9.16 -19.27 -2.51
CA ARG A 85 -9.50 -18.57 -3.76
C ARG A 85 -10.28 -17.27 -3.52
N ASP A 86 -11.03 -17.22 -2.44
CA ASP A 86 -11.90 -16.13 -1.99
C ASP A 86 -11.43 -15.51 -0.66
N PRO A 87 -10.15 -15.10 -0.55
CA PRO A 87 -9.61 -14.59 0.71
C PRO A 87 -10.30 -13.29 1.13
N LEU A 88 -10.40 -13.07 2.45
CA LEU A 88 -10.70 -11.75 2.98
C LEU A 88 -9.40 -10.95 3.11
N ILE A 89 -9.32 -9.85 2.40
CA ILE A 89 -8.18 -8.92 2.41
C ILE A 89 -8.63 -7.58 2.98
N VAL A 90 -7.88 -7.04 3.91
CA VAL A 90 -8.04 -5.67 4.38
C VAL A 90 -6.89 -4.85 3.81
N ASP A 91 -7.22 -3.86 2.97
CA ASP A 91 -6.28 -2.92 2.34
C ASP A 91 -6.39 -1.57 3.06
N CYS A 92 -5.57 -1.40 4.08
CA CYS A 92 -5.55 -0.20 4.91
C CYS A 92 -4.49 0.77 4.38
N GLY A 93 -4.94 1.96 3.92
CA GLY A 93 -4.16 2.87 3.11
C GLY A 93 -4.23 2.50 1.62
N ALA A 94 -5.47 2.33 1.10
CA ALA A 94 -5.68 1.83 -0.26
C ALA A 94 -5.25 2.81 -1.36
N ASN A 95 -5.02 4.08 -1.03
CA ASN A 95 -4.63 5.14 -1.95
C ASN A 95 -5.58 5.19 -3.16
N ILE A 96 -5.09 5.29 -4.39
CA ILE A 96 -5.89 5.24 -5.62
C ILE A 96 -6.36 3.83 -6.01
N GLY A 97 -6.08 2.81 -5.18
CA GLY A 97 -6.53 1.43 -5.37
C GLY A 97 -5.59 0.52 -6.15
N CYS A 98 -4.33 0.88 -6.35
CA CYS A 98 -3.37 0.02 -7.05
C CYS A 98 -3.16 -1.32 -6.36
N ALA A 99 -3.06 -1.36 -5.02
CA ALA A 99 -2.96 -2.60 -4.25
C ALA A 99 -4.27 -3.41 -4.33
N THR A 100 -5.43 -2.76 -4.21
CA THR A 100 -6.74 -3.39 -4.40
C THR A 100 -6.86 -4.07 -5.77
N LEU A 101 -6.47 -3.38 -6.86
CA LEU A 101 -6.42 -3.94 -8.22
C LEU A 101 -5.46 -5.13 -8.30
N TYR A 102 -4.26 -4.99 -7.72
CA TYR A 102 -3.25 -6.04 -7.68
C TYR A 102 -3.80 -7.31 -6.98
N PHE A 103 -4.46 -7.17 -5.83
CA PHE A 103 -5.08 -8.29 -5.15
C PHE A 103 -6.17 -8.95 -6.00
N LYS A 104 -7.01 -8.16 -6.68
CA LYS A 104 -8.05 -8.69 -7.58
C LYS A 104 -7.49 -9.42 -8.80
N LEU A 105 -6.35 -9.00 -9.32
CA LEU A 105 -5.67 -9.69 -10.41
C LEU A 105 -5.14 -11.07 -9.98
N HIS A 106 -4.66 -11.18 -8.72
CA HIS A 106 -4.17 -12.46 -8.17
C HIS A 106 -5.30 -13.34 -7.60
N TYR A 107 -6.30 -12.72 -6.98
CA TYR A 107 -7.43 -13.36 -6.31
C TYR A 107 -8.76 -12.74 -6.78
N PRO A 108 -9.27 -13.11 -7.98
CA PRO A 108 -10.47 -12.47 -8.54
C PRO A 108 -11.70 -12.56 -7.64
N ASP A 109 -11.82 -13.65 -6.86
CA ASP A 109 -12.93 -13.89 -5.94
C ASP A 109 -12.72 -13.28 -4.55
N ALA A 110 -11.58 -12.63 -4.29
CA ALA A 110 -11.28 -12.02 -3.00
C ALA A 110 -12.37 -11.04 -2.56
N ARG A 111 -12.68 -11.07 -1.26
CA ARG A 111 -13.45 -10.03 -0.58
C ARG A 111 -12.47 -9.01 -0.03
N ILE A 112 -12.62 -7.74 -0.39
CA ILE A 112 -11.67 -6.69 -0.01
C ILE A 112 -12.40 -5.60 0.76
N ILE A 113 -11.84 -5.18 1.89
CA ILE A 113 -12.20 -3.95 2.61
C ILE A 113 -11.06 -2.96 2.36
N ALA A 114 -11.30 -1.98 1.50
CA ALA A 114 -10.32 -0.95 1.15
C ALA A 114 -10.62 0.35 1.90
N ILE A 115 -9.66 0.82 2.68
CA ILE A 115 -9.80 1.98 3.57
C ILE A 115 -8.80 3.05 3.15
N GLU A 116 -9.29 4.26 2.85
CA GLU A 116 -8.48 5.39 2.40
C GLU A 116 -9.02 6.70 2.97
N PRO A 117 -8.23 7.48 3.73
CA PRO A 117 -8.67 8.76 4.30
C PRO A 117 -8.69 9.92 3.32
N ASN A 118 -7.74 9.98 2.37
CA ASN A 118 -7.60 11.08 1.45
C ASN A 118 -8.79 11.13 0.47
N PRO A 119 -9.64 12.16 0.49
CA PRO A 119 -10.85 12.20 -0.35
C PRO A 119 -10.53 12.15 -1.86
N PHE A 120 -9.41 12.70 -2.29
CA PHE A 120 -9.01 12.68 -3.70
C PHE A 120 -8.57 11.28 -4.14
N CYS A 121 -7.82 10.57 -3.28
CA CYS A 121 -7.43 9.19 -3.53
C CYS A 121 -8.64 8.26 -3.44
N PHE A 122 -9.54 8.48 -2.49
CA PHE A 122 -10.75 7.68 -2.32
C PHE A 122 -11.66 7.76 -3.54
N GLU A 123 -11.88 8.94 -4.13
CA GLU A 123 -12.65 9.07 -5.37
C GLU A 123 -11.95 8.37 -6.55
N MET A 124 -10.62 8.39 -6.59
CA MET A 124 -9.87 7.66 -7.62
C MET A 124 -9.93 6.14 -7.40
N LEU A 125 -9.80 5.68 -6.14
CA LEU A 125 -10.02 4.28 -5.75
C LEU A 125 -11.41 3.79 -6.18
N LYS A 126 -12.45 4.56 -5.87
CA LYS A 126 -13.82 4.25 -6.27
C LYS A 126 -13.95 4.13 -7.80
N LYS A 127 -13.41 5.11 -8.53
CA LYS A 127 -13.38 5.07 -9.99
C LYS A 127 -12.66 3.83 -10.53
N ASN A 128 -11.52 3.46 -9.95
CA ASN A 128 -10.74 2.30 -10.35
C ASN A 128 -11.48 0.98 -10.06
N VAL A 129 -12.23 0.90 -8.97
CA VAL A 129 -13.09 -0.24 -8.66
C VAL A 129 -14.26 -0.35 -9.65
N GLU A 130 -14.92 0.78 -9.94
CA GLU A 130 -16.09 0.84 -10.82
C GLU A 130 -15.75 0.52 -12.27
N VAL A 131 -14.73 1.15 -12.86
CA VAL A 131 -14.37 0.97 -14.28
C VAL A 131 -13.92 -0.45 -14.59
N ASN A 132 -13.31 -1.13 -13.61
CA ASN A 132 -12.89 -2.53 -13.74
C ASN A 132 -13.99 -3.53 -13.32
N GLY A 133 -15.17 -3.06 -12.94
CA GLY A 133 -16.28 -3.91 -12.53
C GLY A 133 -15.97 -4.85 -11.37
N LEU A 134 -15.07 -4.43 -10.45
CA LEU A 134 -14.61 -5.28 -9.35
C LEU A 134 -15.76 -5.62 -8.41
N LYS A 135 -15.97 -6.91 -8.14
CA LYS A 135 -16.97 -7.39 -7.20
C LYS A 135 -16.37 -7.64 -5.82
N ASN A 136 -17.22 -7.63 -4.79
CA ASN A 136 -16.83 -7.93 -3.41
C ASN A 136 -15.73 -6.98 -2.87
N VAL A 137 -15.78 -5.70 -3.25
CA VAL A 137 -14.91 -4.65 -2.71
C VAL A 137 -15.78 -3.66 -1.95
N SER A 138 -15.54 -3.55 -0.65
CA SER A 138 -16.16 -2.56 0.23
C SER A 138 -15.21 -1.40 0.42
N LEU A 139 -15.68 -0.17 0.19
CA LEU A 139 -14.87 1.05 0.28
C LEU A 139 -15.24 1.82 1.55
N LEU A 140 -14.25 2.26 2.31
CA LEU A 140 -14.41 3.04 3.52
C LEU A 140 -13.53 4.28 3.50
N GLN A 141 -14.14 5.46 3.43
CA GLN A 141 -13.41 6.74 3.51
C GLN A 141 -13.16 7.10 4.97
N ALA A 142 -12.01 6.71 5.50
CA ALA A 142 -11.59 6.97 6.87
C ALA A 142 -10.08 6.75 7.06
N ALA A 143 -9.51 7.34 8.10
CA ALA A 143 -8.19 6.96 8.61
C ALA A 143 -8.34 5.94 9.75
N CYS A 144 -7.50 4.92 9.74
CA CYS A 144 -7.44 3.96 10.83
C CYS A 144 -6.66 4.53 12.01
N ALA A 145 -7.22 4.37 13.23
CA ALA A 145 -6.65 4.87 14.48
C ALA A 145 -7.01 3.95 15.64
N ASN A 146 -6.55 4.26 16.85
CA ASN A 146 -6.90 3.53 18.08
C ASN A 146 -8.23 3.98 18.71
N SER A 147 -8.84 5.06 18.21
CA SER A 147 -10.12 5.60 18.69
C SER A 147 -10.88 6.28 17.56
N PRO A 148 -12.24 6.23 17.58
CA PRO A 148 -13.05 6.96 16.61
C PRO A 148 -13.00 8.46 16.87
N GLY A 149 -13.23 9.27 15.82
CA GLY A 149 -13.26 10.73 15.90
C GLY A 149 -13.02 11.38 14.55
N THR A 150 -12.40 12.55 14.56
CA THR A 150 -11.91 13.26 13.37
C THR A 150 -10.48 13.76 13.60
N THR A 151 -9.75 13.95 12.52
CA THR A 151 -8.40 14.56 12.54
C THR A 151 -8.17 15.38 11.28
N THR A 152 -7.18 16.27 11.35
CA THR A 152 -6.70 16.97 10.16
C THR A 152 -5.69 16.09 9.43
N PHE A 153 -5.97 15.79 8.18
CA PHE A 153 -5.08 15.06 7.28
C PHE A 153 -4.44 16.05 6.29
N HIS A 154 -3.14 15.98 6.13
CA HIS A 154 -2.39 16.87 5.24
C HIS A 154 -2.23 16.23 3.87
N VAL A 155 -3.10 16.62 2.95
CA VAL A 155 -3.10 16.07 1.59
C VAL A 155 -2.05 16.75 0.74
N ASN A 156 -1.13 15.97 0.19
CA ASN A 156 -0.25 16.41 -0.88
C ASN A 156 -1.00 16.24 -2.21
N THR A 157 -1.30 17.36 -2.88
CA THR A 157 -2.12 17.35 -4.10
C THR A 157 -1.34 16.95 -5.36
N THR A 158 -0.02 16.87 -5.28
CA THR A 158 0.85 16.49 -6.41
C THR A 158 1.31 15.04 -6.32
N PHE A 159 1.50 14.53 -5.10
CA PHE A 159 2.01 13.19 -4.86
C PHE A 159 1.34 12.59 -3.61
N SER A 160 0.24 11.86 -3.82
CA SER A 160 -0.61 11.36 -2.74
C SER A 160 0.08 10.42 -1.74
N PRO A 161 1.07 9.58 -2.14
CA PRO A 161 1.82 8.75 -1.19
C PRO A 161 2.53 9.52 -0.07
N MET A 162 2.69 10.84 -0.21
CA MET A 162 3.25 11.69 0.84
C MET A 162 2.19 12.37 1.72
N SER A 163 0.92 11.97 1.63
CA SER A 163 -0.16 12.52 2.46
C SER A 163 -0.23 11.81 3.81
N SER A 164 -0.33 12.56 4.92
CA SER A 164 -0.26 11.98 6.27
C SER A 164 -1.08 12.77 7.28
N ALA A 165 -1.56 12.08 8.33
CA ALA A 165 -2.15 12.69 9.52
C ALA A 165 -1.09 13.29 10.46
N LEU A 166 0.17 12.88 10.36
CA LEU A 166 1.25 13.34 11.24
C LEU A 166 1.94 14.64 10.76
N GLY A 167 1.43 15.26 9.70
CA GLY A 167 1.93 16.53 9.19
C GLY A 167 2.60 16.42 7.81
N ASN A 168 3.24 17.50 7.38
CA ASN A 168 3.87 17.57 6.07
C ASN A 168 5.24 16.85 6.08
N ARG A 169 5.36 15.75 5.34
CA ARG A 169 6.63 15.01 5.17
C ARG A 169 7.73 15.81 4.47
N ASP A 170 7.33 16.75 3.62
CA ASP A 170 8.26 17.63 2.91
C ASP A 170 7.79 19.08 3.02
N SER A 171 8.54 19.88 3.75
CA SER A 171 8.27 21.31 3.93
C SER A 171 8.24 22.12 2.62
N LYS A 172 8.73 21.56 1.52
CA LYS A 172 8.73 22.18 0.19
C LYS A 172 7.45 21.94 -0.60
N ASN A 173 6.65 20.94 -0.22
CA ASN A 173 5.41 20.60 -0.92
C ASN A 173 4.20 21.29 -0.28
N LYS A 174 3.34 21.85 -1.12
CA LYS A 174 2.07 22.42 -0.67
C LYS A 174 1.13 21.28 -0.27
N THR A 175 0.73 21.26 0.99
CA THR A 175 -0.32 20.38 1.47
C THR A 175 -1.60 21.17 1.73
N VAL A 176 -2.74 20.53 1.56
CA VAL A 176 -4.05 21.06 1.91
C VAL A 176 -4.57 20.31 3.13
N PRO A 177 -4.91 20.99 4.23
CA PRO A 177 -5.53 20.35 5.37
C PRO A 177 -6.96 19.96 5.03
N VAL A 178 -7.34 18.70 5.31
CA VAL A 178 -8.69 18.15 5.12
C VAL A 178 -9.09 17.44 6.41
N GLU A 179 -10.30 17.69 6.90
CA GLU A 179 -10.84 16.91 8.01
C GLU A 179 -11.22 15.51 7.50
N VAL A 180 -10.75 14.47 8.19
CA VAL A 180 -11.06 13.07 7.89
C VAL A 180 -11.58 12.35 9.13
N ARG A 181 -12.49 11.40 8.91
CA ARG A 181 -13.03 10.55 9.95
C ARG A 181 -11.98 9.54 10.41
N LEU A 182 -11.88 9.32 11.73
CA LEU A 182 -11.11 8.26 12.35
C LEU A 182 -12.01 7.07 12.68
N VAL A 183 -11.52 5.86 12.42
CA VAL A 183 -12.18 4.60 12.76
C VAL A 183 -11.17 3.64 13.38
N LYS A 184 -11.66 2.74 14.23
CA LYS A 184 -10.86 1.62 14.70
C LYS A 184 -10.85 0.54 13.60
N LEU A 185 -9.66 0.02 13.26
CA LEU A 185 -9.58 -1.08 12.30
C LEU A 185 -10.30 -2.32 12.83
N SER A 186 -10.25 -2.55 14.13
CA SER A 186 -10.93 -3.66 14.82
C SER A 186 -12.43 -3.69 14.58
N ASP A 187 -13.09 -2.52 14.38
CA ASP A 187 -14.52 -2.43 14.10
C ASP A 187 -14.89 -2.98 12.71
N SER A 188 -13.93 -3.07 11.80
CA SER A 188 -14.11 -3.64 10.44
C SER A 188 -13.82 -5.14 10.39
N ILE A 189 -13.25 -5.74 11.45
CA ILE A 189 -12.86 -7.15 11.48
C ILE A 189 -13.93 -7.97 12.23
N HIS A 190 -14.82 -8.63 11.48
CA HIS A 190 -15.89 -9.47 12.03
C HIS A 190 -15.62 -10.97 11.89
N GLU A 191 -14.71 -11.35 11.01
CA GLU A 191 -14.29 -12.72 10.72
C GLU A 191 -12.75 -12.78 10.56
N ASP A 192 -12.21 -13.95 10.28
CA ASP A 192 -10.77 -14.12 10.09
C ASP A 192 -10.32 -13.46 8.78
N VAL A 193 -9.21 -12.71 8.86
CA VAL A 193 -8.61 -11.97 7.76
C VAL A 193 -7.43 -12.76 7.21
N ASP A 194 -7.48 -13.12 5.94
CA ASP A 194 -6.41 -13.88 5.29
C ASP A 194 -5.16 -13.01 5.07
N LEU A 195 -5.36 -11.72 4.76
CA LEU A 195 -4.28 -10.75 4.59
C LEU A 195 -4.69 -9.35 5.06
N LEU A 196 -3.89 -8.76 5.92
CA LEU A 196 -3.90 -7.31 6.21
C LEU A 196 -2.73 -6.65 5.46
N LYS A 197 -3.01 -5.76 4.51
CA LYS A 197 -2.06 -4.75 4.04
C LYS A 197 -2.25 -3.53 4.93
N LEU A 198 -1.17 -3.04 5.51
CA LEU A 198 -1.14 -1.86 6.36
C LEU A 198 -0.02 -0.93 5.93
N ASP A 199 -0.39 0.20 5.36
CA ASP A 199 0.51 1.23 4.88
C ASP A 199 -0.27 2.56 4.97
N ILE A 200 -0.11 3.26 6.09
CA ILE A 200 -0.94 4.39 6.51
C ILE A 200 -0.14 5.61 6.94
N GLU A 201 1.12 5.65 6.51
CA GLU A 201 1.96 6.83 6.62
C GLU A 201 2.16 7.31 8.06
N GLY A 202 2.50 6.35 8.95
CA GLY A 202 2.95 6.60 10.31
C GLY A 202 1.93 6.31 11.43
N GLY A 203 0.71 5.85 11.11
CA GLY A 203 -0.31 5.45 12.07
C GLY A 203 -0.27 3.96 12.47
N GLU A 204 0.73 3.20 12.04
CA GLU A 204 0.79 1.74 12.19
C GLU A 204 0.77 1.33 13.67
N TRP A 205 1.45 2.09 14.52
CA TRP A 205 1.51 1.83 15.94
C TRP A 205 0.12 1.91 16.61
N GLU A 206 -0.65 2.95 16.29
CA GLU A 206 -1.99 3.19 16.84
C GLU A 206 -2.97 2.11 16.41
N VAL A 207 -2.90 1.68 15.14
CA VAL A 207 -3.71 0.59 14.61
C VAL A 207 -3.36 -0.74 15.30
N PHE A 208 -2.08 -1.03 15.50
CA PHE A 208 -1.67 -2.23 16.22
C PHE A 208 -2.10 -2.22 17.69
N ALA A 209 -2.04 -1.07 18.35
CA ALA A 209 -2.55 -0.93 19.73
C ALA A 209 -4.05 -1.25 19.80
N ASP A 210 -4.85 -0.82 18.83
CA ASP A 210 -6.28 -1.17 18.71
C ASP A 210 -6.48 -2.67 18.47
N LEU A 211 -5.76 -3.27 17.53
CA LEU A 211 -5.86 -4.70 17.22
C LEU A 211 -5.51 -5.59 18.42
N VAL A 212 -4.49 -5.20 19.20
CA VAL A 212 -4.10 -5.91 20.43
C VAL A 212 -5.19 -5.75 21.49
N ALA A 213 -5.59 -4.52 21.79
CA ALA A 213 -6.56 -4.23 22.84
C ALA A 213 -7.93 -4.88 22.59
N SER A 214 -8.34 -4.98 21.33
CA SER A 214 -9.60 -5.62 20.92
C SER A 214 -9.50 -7.14 20.76
N GLY A 215 -8.30 -7.73 20.83
CA GLY A 215 -8.06 -9.15 20.56
C GLY A 215 -8.19 -9.52 19.06
N LYS A 216 -8.38 -8.54 18.18
CA LYS A 216 -8.59 -8.79 16.74
C LYS A 216 -7.31 -9.15 15.99
N LEU A 217 -6.13 -8.84 16.55
CA LEU A 217 -4.85 -9.27 16.00
C LEU A 217 -4.83 -10.80 15.79
N ALA A 218 -5.40 -11.55 16.73
CA ALA A 218 -5.46 -13.02 16.66
C ALA A 218 -6.23 -13.56 15.44
N ARG A 219 -7.09 -12.76 14.80
CA ARG A 219 -7.89 -13.12 13.62
C ARG A 219 -7.19 -12.85 12.29
N ILE A 220 -6.01 -12.27 12.29
CA ILE A 220 -5.27 -11.94 11.07
C ILE A 220 -4.26 -13.05 10.82
N HIS A 221 -4.27 -13.65 9.63
CA HIS A 221 -3.40 -14.78 9.32
C HIS A 221 -2.05 -14.33 8.75
N ARG A 222 -2.07 -13.33 7.85
CA ARG A 222 -0.88 -12.77 7.20
C ARG A 222 -0.95 -11.25 7.16
N MET A 223 0.20 -10.62 7.16
CA MET A 223 0.30 -9.16 7.09
C MET A 223 1.42 -8.76 6.13
N ALA A 224 1.16 -7.71 5.36
CA ALA A 224 2.16 -6.94 4.63
C ALA A 224 2.08 -5.50 5.14
N ILE A 225 3.07 -5.10 5.92
CA ILE A 225 3.06 -3.83 6.66
C ILE A 225 4.21 -2.98 6.16
N GLU A 226 3.94 -1.78 5.67
CA GLU A 226 4.95 -0.75 5.52
C GLU A 226 5.05 0.04 6.83
N TYR A 227 6.09 -0.28 7.61
CA TYR A 227 6.31 0.36 8.90
C TYR A 227 7.17 1.61 8.74
N HIS A 228 6.59 2.77 8.99
CA HIS A 228 7.25 4.07 8.89
C HIS A 228 8.07 4.38 10.14
N HIS A 229 9.30 3.86 10.16
CA HIS A 229 10.18 3.97 11.32
C HIS A 229 10.64 5.41 11.56
N ARG A 230 10.37 5.95 12.77
CA ARG A 230 10.73 7.31 13.20
C ARG A 230 10.02 8.43 12.43
N PHE A 231 8.90 8.15 11.79
CA PHE A 231 8.12 9.18 11.13
C PHE A 231 7.43 10.11 12.15
N GLY A 232 7.65 11.42 12.03
CA GLY A 232 7.04 12.43 12.91
C GLY A 232 7.47 12.34 14.39
N THR A 233 8.42 11.47 14.75
CA THR A 233 8.87 11.26 16.14
C THR A 233 10.34 10.88 16.22
N THR A 234 10.97 11.19 17.35
CA THR A 234 12.31 10.69 17.71
C THR A 234 12.26 9.37 18.47
N GLU A 235 11.07 8.92 18.86
CA GLU A 235 10.90 7.68 19.61
C GLU A 235 11.14 6.45 18.73
N VAL A 236 11.96 5.52 19.22
CA VAL A 236 12.27 4.26 18.54
C VAL A 236 11.32 3.19 19.04
N LYS A 237 10.31 2.83 18.23
CA LYS A 237 9.26 1.85 18.59
C LYS A 237 9.37 0.51 17.88
N MET A 238 10.24 0.36 16.88
CA MET A 238 10.28 -0.83 16.03
C MET A 238 10.48 -2.13 16.81
N SER A 239 11.39 -2.16 17.77
CA SER A 239 11.62 -3.36 18.59
C SER A 239 10.38 -3.78 19.38
N ARG A 240 9.61 -2.81 19.88
CA ARG A 240 8.34 -3.07 20.58
C ARG A 240 7.26 -3.55 19.60
N PHE A 241 7.23 -3.01 18.38
CA PHE A 241 6.30 -3.41 17.34
C PHE A 241 6.54 -4.87 16.93
N LEU A 242 7.79 -5.24 16.67
CA LEU A 242 8.18 -6.62 16.37
C LEU A 242 7.87 -7.57 17.53
N LYS A 243 8.13 -7.13 18.78
CA LYS A 243 7.77 -7.92 19.96
C LYS A 243 6.26 -8.20 20.05
N ILE A 244 5.39 -7.26 19.69
CA ILE A 244 3.94 -7.51 19.65
C ILE A 244 3.61 -8.64 18.67
N LEU A 245 4.25 -8.67 17.49
CA LEU A 245 4.07 -9.76 16.53
C LEU A 245 4.52 -11.10 17.09
N GLU A 246 5.71 -11.15 17.73
CA GLU A 246 6.25 -12.37 18.35
C GLU A 246 5.34 -12.88 19.48
N ASP A 247 4.91 -11.99 20.39
CA ASP A 247 4.02 -12.32 21.51
C ASP A 247 2.64 -12.79 21.03
N ALA A 248 2.18 -12.31 19.87
CA ALA A 248 0.94 -12.75 19.24
C ALA A 248 1.08 -14.02 18.39
N GLY A 249 2.28 -14.62 18.35
CA GLY A 249 2.55 -15.88 17.65
C GLY A 249 2.73 -15.71 16.14
N TYR A 250 3.37 -14.64 15.70
CA TYR A 250 3.79 -14.47 14.30
C TYR A 250 5.28 -14.68 14.14
N THR A 251 5.65 -15.23 12.99
CA THR A 251 7.00 -15.10 12.41
C THR A 251 6.96 -14.05 11.32
N TYR A 252 8.12 -13.43 11.01
CA TYR A 252 8.18 -12.35 10.01
C TYR A 252 9.51 -12.31 9.28
N SER A 253 9.47 -11.68 8.11
CA SER A 253 10.66 -11.25 7.35
C SER A 253 10.61 -9.74 7.15
N LEU A 254 11.80 -9.11 7.04
CA LEU A 254 11.95 -7.68 6.84
C LEU A 254 12.52 -7.40 5.45
N GLY A 255 11.88 -6.47 4.74
CA GLY A 255 12.36 -5.89 3.50
C GLY A 255 12.75 -4.44 3.69
N VAL A 256 13.89 -4.01 3.16
CA VAL A 256 14.38 -2.63 3.27
C VAL A 256 14.95 -2.18 1.94
N ASP A 257 14.62 -0.94 1.50
CA ASP A 257 15.30 -0.36 0.33
C ASP A 257 16.70 0.14 0.68
N MET A 258 17.68 -0.73 0.49
CA MET A 258 19.10 -0.46 0.73
C MET A 258 19.66 0.74 -0.03
N LYS A 259 18.98 1.24 -1.07
CA LYS A 259 19.45 2.42 -1.82
C LYS A 259 19.11 3.73 -1.13
N ALA A 260 17.95 3.79 -0.48
CA ALA A 260 17.53 4.95 0.31
C ALA A 260 18.39 5.08 1.57
N GLU A 261 18.70 4.00 2.25
CA GLU A 261 19.39 3.97 3.53
C GLU A 261 20.80 4.57 3.53
N ARG A 262 21.58 4.39 2.46
CA ARG A 262 22.94 4.90 2.39
C ARG A 262 23.02 6.43 2.48
N ARG A 263 21.91 7.15 2.28
CA ARG A 263 21.84 8.61 2.28
C ARG A 263 21.30 9.22 3.58
N PHE A 264 20.58 8.42 4.39
CA PHE A 264 19.76 8.96 5.48
C PHE A 264 19.95 8.24 6.82
N MET A 265 21.17 7.80 7.13
CA MET A 265 21.46 7.16 8.42
C MET A 265 20.91 8.00 9.59
N GLY A 266 19.98 7.40 10.33
CA GLY A 266 19.42 7.97 11.56
C GLY A 266 18.21 8.90 11.40
N ILE A 267 17.60 9.06 10.21
CA ILE A 267 16.46 9.96 10.03
C ILE A 267 15.15 9.13 9.96
N PHE A 268 14.83 8.54 8.87
CA PHE A 268 13.55 7.90 8.60
C PHE A 268 13.76 6.68 7.71
N GLN A 269 13.01 5.61 7.93
CA GLN A 269 13.10 4.39 7.15
C GLN A 269 11.72 3.79 6.93
N ASP A 270 11.41 3.41 5.70
CA ASP A 270 10.30 2.56 5.37
C ASP A 270 10.77 1.11 5.43
N VAL A 271 10.12 0.31 6.27
CA VAL A 271 10.48 -1.09 6.51
C VAL A 271 9.28 -1.96 6.20
N MET A 272 9.38 -2.77 5.14
CA MET A 272 8.39 -3.78 4.86
C MET A 272 8.51 -4.95 5.83
N ILE A 273 7.40 -5.27 6.50
CA ILE A 273 7.27 -6.40 7.42
C ILE A 273 6.24 -7.36 6.85
N TYR A 274 6.71 -8.55 6.46
CA TYR A 274 5.82 -9.64 6.04
C TYR A 274 5.68 -10.61 7.20
N ALA A 275 4.52 -10.63 7.84
CA ALA A 275 4.28 -11.49 8.99
C ALA A 275 3.26 -12.59 8.66
N VAL A 276 3.48 -13.78 9.21
CA VAL A 276 2.57 -14.92 9.08
C VAL A 276 2.41 -15.59 10.44
N LYS A 277 1.18 -15.98 10.76
CA LYS A 277 0.87 -16.67 12.01
C LYS A 277 1.52 -18.05 12.04
N LEU A 278 2.15 -18.40 13.16
CA LEU A 278 2.82 -19.69 13.37
C LEU A 278 1.87 -20.85 13.07
N GLY A 279 2.35 -21.82 12.30
CA GLY A 279 1.57 -22.95 11.80
C GLY A 279 0.80 -22.69 10.51
N MET A 280 0.89 -21.45 9.95
CA MET A 280 0.27 -21.06 8.67
C MET A 280 1.31 -20.67 7.60
N GLU A 281 2.59 -20.95 7.86
CA GLU A 281 3.67 -20.70 6.91
C GLU A 281 3.52 -21.59 5.67
N ASP A 282 3.97 -21.09 4.53
CA ASP A 282 4.06 -21.91 3.33
C ASP A 282 5.12 -23.01 3.57
N LYS A 283 4.75 -24.24 3.35
CA LYS A 283 5.74 -25.33 3.32
C LYS A 283 6.65 -25.11 2.12
N ALA A 284 7.95 -25.02 2.38
CA ALA A 284 8.97 -24.83 1.38
C ALA A 284 8.96 -25.93 0.32
#